data_1fd1484eb0d0ab9ad1ff483a70f52480
#
_entry.id   1fd1484eb0d0ab9ad1ff483a70f52480
#
_cell.length_a   1.000
_cell.length_b   1.000
_cell.length_c   1.000
_cell.angle_alpha   90.00
_cell.angle_beta   90.00
_cell.angle_gamma   90.00
#
_symmetry.space_group_name_H-M   'P 1'
#
loop_
_entity.id
_entity.type
_entity.pdbx_description
1 polymer ?
#
loop_
_entity_poly.entity_id
_entity_poly.type
_entity_poly.pdbx_seq_one_letter_code
_entity_poly.pdbx_strand_id
1 'polypeptide(L)' 'MLYETKTSHNCETVMEKAKDFFNGEWGLEVSSKEDCCALFQGGGGHVFIQCIKDEDKLKVELATREWDRQVKKFMRKV' A
#
# COMPACT_ATOMS: atom_id res chain seq x y z
N MET A 1 -8.32 -7.23 6.46
CA MET A 1 -7.52 -7.11 7.68
C MET A 1 -6.66 -5.85 7.64
N LEU A 2 -6.23 -5.38 8.78
CA LEU A 2 -5.45 -4.15 8.88
C LEU A 2 -4.00 -4.46 9.26
N TYR A 3 -3.07 -3.90 8.50
CA TYR A 3 -1.64 -4.08 8.74
C TYR A 3 -0.97 -2.72 8.87
N GLU A 4 0.18 -2.72 9.53
CA GLU A 4 0.94 -1.49 9.74
C GLU A 4 2.43 -1.80 9.71
N THR A 5 3.19 -0.91 9.09
CA THR A 5 4.66 -0.99 9.12
C THR A 5 5.21 0.44 9.09
N LYS A 6 6.50 0.56 9.34
CA LYS A 6 7.17 1.86 9.29
C LYS A 6 8.28 1.82 8.25
N THR A 7 8.56 2.97 7.65
CA THR A 7 9.59 3.08 6.63
C THR A 7 10.31 4.42 6.73
N SER A 8 11.53 4.46 6.22
CA SER A 8 12.28 5.72 6.09
C SER A 8 12.03 6.39 4.74
N HIS A 9 11.28 5.74 3.84
CA HIS A 9 10.92 6.35 2.57
C HIS A 9 9.85 7.42 2.77
N ASN A 10 9.73 8.34 1.81
CA ASN A 10 8.65 9.33 1.84
C ASN A 10 7.38 8.76 1.19
N CYS A 11 6.27 9.51 1.29
CA CYS A 11 4.98 9.10 0.74
C CYS A 11 5.06 8.78 -0.75
N GLU A 12 5.72 9.64 -1.51
CA GLU A 12 5.82 9.48 -2.96
C GLU A 12 6.45 8.15 -3.32
N THR A 13 7.56 7.81 -2.67
CA THR A 13 8.25 6.56 -2.92
C THR A 13 7.38 5.36 -2.54
N VAL A 14 6.69 5.43 -1.40
CA VAL A 14 5.80 4.34 -0.98
C VAL A 14 4.66 4.15 -1.97
N MET A 15 4.07 5.25 -2.45
CA MET A 15 2.97 5.17 -3.43
C MET A 15 3.44 4.60 -4.76
N GLU A 16 4.65 4.95 -5.21
CA GLU A 16 5.21 4.38 -6.42
C GLU A 16 5.44 2.89 -6.29
N LYS A 17 6.01 2.46 -5.16
CA LYS A 17 6.23 1.05 -4.89
C LYS A 17 4.90 0.29 -4.82
N ALA A 18 3.88 0.89 -4.21
CA ALA A 18 2.57 0.28 -4.12
C ALA A 18 1.93 0.09 -5.50
N LYS A 19 2.02 1.11 -6.33
CA LYS A 19 1.48 1.03 -7.69
C LYS A 19 2.20 -0.04 -8.50
N ASP A 20 3.53 -0.07 -8.45
CA ASP A 20 4.30 -1.08 -9.18
C ASP A 20 3.97 -2.49 -8.71
N PHE A 21 3.75 -2.66 -7.43
CA PHE A 21 3.47 -3.98 -6.87
C PHE A 21 2.03 -4.41 -7.09
N PHE A 22 1.07 -3.62 -6.61
CA PHE A 22 -0.34 -4.04 -6.67
C PHE A 22 -0.94 -3.91 -8.06
N ASN A 23 -0.63 -2.85 -8.79
CA ASN A 23 -1.12 -2.69 -10.15
C ASN A 23 -0.22 -3.38 -11.17
N GLY A 24 1.08 -3.14 -11.09
CA GLY A 24 2.03 -3.68 -12.07
C GLY A 24 2.20 -5.18 -11.98
N GLU A 25 2.54 -5.69 -10.80
CA GLU A 25 2.83 -7.10 -10.63
C GLU A 25 1.57 -7.95 -10.50
N TRP A 26 0.59 -7.47 -9.71
CA TRP A 26 -0.61 -8.26 -9.41
C TRP A 26 -1.84 -7.86 -10.24
N GLY A 27 -1.75 -6.80 -11.02
CA GLY A 27 -2.82 -6.43 -11.93
C GLY A 27 -4.07 -5.86 -11.27
N LEU A 28 -3.96 -5.39 -10.03
CA LEU A 28 -5.08 -4.72 -9.40
C LEU A 28 -5.31 -3.36 -10.05
N GLU A 29 -6.57 -2.96 -10.13
CA GLU A 29 -6.94 -1.69 -10.72
C GLU A 29 -6.74 -0.56 -9.73
N VAL A 30 -6.14 0.56 -10.17
CA VAL A 30 -5.99 1.74 -9.34
C VAL A 30 -7.32 2.48 -9.34
N SER A 31 -8.07 2.39 -8.25
CA SER A 31 -9.38 3.05 -8.15
C SER A 31 -9.26 4.48 -7.68
N SER A 32 -8.23 4.78 -6.87
CA SER A 32 -8.02 6.11 -6.33
C SER A 32 -6.55 6.23 -5.97
N LYS A 33 -5.96 7.40 -6.23
CA LYS A 33 -4.57 7.64 -5.87
C LYS A 33 -4.39 9.11 -5.53
N GLU A 34 -3.91 9.36 -4.31
CA GLU A 34 -3.57 10.70 -3.85
C GLU A 34 -2.11 10.68 -3.39
N ASP A 35 -1.63 11.79 -2.83
CA ASP A 35 -0.22 11.91 -2.46
C ASP A 35 0.23 10.86 -1.44
N CYS A 36 -0.63 10.58 -0.46
CA CYS A 36 -0.27 9.68 0.64
C CYS A 36 -1.27 8.54 0.85
N CYS A 37 -2.16 8.30 -0.11
CA CYS A 37 -3.06 7.16 -0.01
C CYS A 37 -3.50 6.69 -1.39
N ALA A 38 -3.89 5.42 -1.47
CA ALA A 38 -4.34 4.83 -2.73
C ALA A 38 -5.24 3.65 -2.45
N LEU A 39 -6.15 3.39 -3.38
CA LEU A 39 -7.05 2.25 -3.32
C LEU A 39 -6.86 1.41 -4.58
N PHE A 40 -6.57 0.13 -4.39
CA PHE A 40 -6.43 -0.85 -5.47
C PHE A 40 -7.53 -1.87 -5.33
N GLN A 41 -8.15 -2.27 -6.44
CA GLN A 41 -9.26 -3.23 -6.43
C GLN A 41 -9.07 -4.30 -7.50
N GLY A 42 -9.52 -5.51 -7.17
CA GLY A 42 -9.46 -6.62 -8.09
C GLY A 42 -9.58 -7.95 -7.37
N GLY A 43 -9.88 -9.01 -8.13
CA GLY A 43 -9.94 -10.37 -7.59
C GLY A 43 -10.95 -10.54 -6.46
N GLY A 44 -12.02 -9.76 -6.46
CA GLY A 44 -13.03 -9.85 -5.42
C GLY A 44 -12.67 -9.12 -4.12
N GLY A 45 -11.57 -8.37 -4.12
CA GLY A 45 -11.12 -7.69 -2.92
C GLY A 45 -10.49 -6.34 -3.21
N HIS A 46 -9.78 -5.82 -2.23
CA HIS A 46 -9.15 -4.51 -2.33
C HIS A 46 -7.93 -4.39 -1.42
N VAL A 47 -7.11 -3.39 -1.72
CA VAL A 47 -6.01 -2.96 -0.86
C VAL A 47 -6.10 -1.44 -0.75
N PHE A 48 -6.27 -0.93 0.46
CA PHE A 48 -6.22 0.50 0.73
C PHE A 48 -4.93 0.77 1.50
N ILE A 49 -4.11 1.69 0.98
CA ILE A 49 -2.84 2.04 1.61
C ILE A 49 -2.84 3.51 1.97
N GLN A 50 -2.39 3.83 3.18
CA GLN A 50 -2.34 5.19 3.68
C GLN A 50 -1.02 5.41 4.42
N CYS A 51 -0.36 6.52 4.14
CA CYS A 51 0.90 6.88 4.80
C CYS A 51 0.67 8.05 5.73
N ILE A 52 1.14 7.91 6.96
CA ILE A 52 0.99 8.92 8.00
C ILE A 52 2.37 9.24 8.56
N LYS A 53 2.69 10.52 8.62
CA LYS A 53 3.96 10.94 9.19
C LYS A 53 3.96 10.70 10.69
N ASP A 54 4.99 10.03 11.19
CA ASP A 54 5.11 9.66 12.60
C ASP A 54 6.53 9.96 13.07
N GLU A 55 6.72 11.13 13.63
CA GLU A 55 8.03 11.66 14.03
C GLU A 55 8.97 11.73 12.83
N ASP A 56 10.10 11.02 12.87
CA ASP A 56 11.08 11.03 11.77
C ASP A 56 10.88 9.87 10.79
N LYS A 57 9.83 9.08 10.99
CA LYS A 57 9.52 7.96 10.11
C LYS A 57 8.11 8.09 9.53
N LEU A 58 7.83 7.28 8.52
CA LEU A 58 6.52 7.25 7.91
C LEU A 58 5.84 5.94 8.32
N LYS A 59 4.63 6.06 8.87
CA LYS A 59 3.82 4.89 9.19
C LYS A 59 2.98 4.55 7.97
N VAL A 60 3.01 3.28 7.57
CA VAL A 60 2.25 2.79 6.42
C VAL A 60 1.18 1.86 6.93
N GLU A 61 -0.07 2.23 6.73
CA GLU A 61 -1.22 1.41 7.11
C GLU A 61 -1.84 0.82 5.86
N LEU A 62 -2.18 -0.47 5.93
CA LEU A 62 -2.78 -1.17 4.80
C LEU A 62 -4.01 -1.93 5.29
N ALA A 63 -5.16 -1.61 4.70
CA ALA A 63 -6.40 -2.34 4.95
C ALA A 63 -6.70 -3.16 3.71
N THR A 64 -6.92 -4.46 3.87
CA THR A 64 -7.12 -5.33 2.72
C THR A 64 -8.20 -6.35 2.96
N ARG A 65 -8.83 -6.75 1.85
CA ARG A 65 -9.74 -7.87 1.78
C ARG A 65 -9.25 -8.75 0.62
N GLU A 66 -8.97 -10.00 0.89
CA GLU A 66 -8.53 -11.02 -0.08
C GLU A 66 -7.07 -10.93 -0.50
N TRP A 67 -6.35 -9.86 -0.16
CA TRP A 67 -4.97 -9.68 -0.61
C TRP A 67 -3.96 -9.64 0.55
N ASP A 68 -4.27 -10.33 1.65
CA ASP A 68 -3.42 -10.32 2.85
C ASP A 68 -2.00 -10.81 2.60
N ARG A 69 -1.86 -11.87 1.82
CA ARG A 69 -0.54 -12.43 1.51
C ARG A 69 0.32 -11.43 0.75
N GLN A 70 -0.27 -10.77 -0.23
CA GLN A 70 0.41 -9.78 -1.04
C GLN A 70 0.77 -8.55 -0.23
N VAL A 71 -0.12 -8.14 0.67
CA VAL A 71 0.15 -7.01 1.56
C VAL A 71 1.36 -7.32 2.45
N LYS A 72 1.45 -8.52 2.99
CA LYS A 72 2.60 -8.91 3.81
C LYS A 72 3.89 -8.90 3.01
N LYS A 73 3.85 -9.33 1.75
CA LYS A 73 5.01 -9.26 0.87
C LYS A 73 5.41 -7.81 0.61
N PHE A 74 4.44 -6.96 0.36
CA PHE A 74 4.69 -5.55 0.11
C PHE A 74 5.37 -4.89 1.30
N MET A 75 4.93 -5.20 2.50
CA MET A 75 5.52 -4.61 3.71
C MET A 75 7.00 -4.90 3.86
N ARG A 76 7.49 -5.99 3.29
CA ARG A 76 8.92 -6.31 3.30
C ARG A 76 9.72 -5.49 2.30
N LYS A 77 9.07 -4.85 1.36
CA LYS A 77 9.72 -4.07 0.29
C LYS A 77 9.84 -2.59 0.60
N VAL A 78 9.17 -2.12 1.63
CA VAL A 78 9.19 -0.69 1.99
C VAL A 78 10.01 -0.39 3.27
#